data_4a26c282e7d53ceb1f40face350865cc
#
_entry.id   4a26c282e7d53ceb1f40face350865cc
#
_cell.length_a   1.000
_cell.length_b   1.000
_cell.length_c   1.000
_cell.angle_alpha   90.00
_cell.angle_beta   90.00
_cell.angle_gamma   90.00
#
_symmetry.space_group_name_H-M   'P 1'
#
loop_
_entity.id
_entity.type
_entity.pdbx_description
1 polymer ?
#
loop_
_entity_poly.entity_id
_entity_poly.type
_entity_poly.pdbx_seq_one_letter_code
_entity_poly.pdbx_strand_id
1 'polypeptide(L)'
;MREFIHRKTIGVGMEGPRVKINAEVSTENALVVACFPSVGMVSSVVAHFLIDHLELEFIGGVIDPRLPALTLVDKGVPLPPIRAYAGKPKCTIEGCDQVILLMSELVVPEALAHDIVWAMFEWSKEQKIVAGVVIDAFAKQGMKGNLNGNEPVVDYEDTEGIDVVGIGANDKSRKRLEEMNVPLLQQGVIKGINASILGEARRRGLDLMSIMVEADPRFPDARAAATLIENLNNLLPSINLPHQPLIEEAEFLESQLQAMMDGANISNDAPPSNSMLYG
;
A
#
# COMPACT_ATOMS: atom_id res chain seq x y z
N MET A 1 -36.64 -2.59 -54.30
CA MET A 1 -35.63 -1.70 -53.77
C MET A 1 -35.79 -1.71 -52.25
N ARG A 2 -35.04 -2.55 -51.53
CA ARG A 2 -35.06 -2.67 -50.06
C ARG A 2 -33.75 -2.07 -49.57
N GLU A 3 -33.83 -0.91 -48.92
CA GLU A 3 -32.71 -0.29 -48.24
C GLU A 3 -32.31 -1.11 -47.03
N PHE A 4 -31.10 -1.67 -47.05
CA PHE A 4 -30.43 -2.25 -45.87
C PHE A 4 -29.96 -1.10 -44.98
N ILE A 5 -30.69 -0.84 -43.90
CA ILE A 5 -30.24 0.02 -42.83
C ILE A 5 -29.11 -0.73 -42.10
N HIS A 6 -27.87 -0.31 -42.37
CA HIS A 6 -26.70 -0.70 -41.57
C HIS A 6 -26.83 -0.04 -40.18
N ARG A 7 -27.38 -0.79 -39.22
CA ARG A 7 -27.18 -0.45 -37.81
C ARG A 7 -25.68 -0.54 -37.50
N LYS A 8 -24.98 0.57 -37.45
CA LYS A 8 -23.71 0.68 -36.77
C LYS A 8 -23.96 0.31 -35.31
N THR A 9 -23.57 -0.89 -34.91
CA THR A 9 -23.41 -1.27 -33.51
C THR A 9 -22.28 -0.37 -32.99
N ILE A 10 -22.64 0.67 -32.28
CA ILE A 10 -21.67 1.42 -31.48
C ILE A 10 -21.27 0.46 -30.36
N GLY A 11 -20.21 -0.31 -30.60
CA GLY A 11 -19.51 -1.00 -29.53
C GLY A 11 -18.99 0.10 -28.61
N VAL A 12 -19.61 0.25 -27.46
CA VAL A 12 -19.00 0.97 -26.34
C VAL A 12 -17.79 0.13 -25.97
N GLY A 13 -16.65 0.42 -26.59
CA GLY A 13 -15.38 -0.13 -26.17
C GLY A 13 -15.22 0.32 -24.72
N MET A 14 -15.15 -0.64 -23.78
CA MET A 14 -14.84 -0.31 -22.40
C MET A 14 -13.47 0.39 -22.42
N GLU A 15 -13.47 1.70 -22.14
CA GLU A 15 -12.23 2.45 -22.01
C GLU A 15 -11.43 1.84 -20.85
N GLY A 16 -10.14 1.60 -21.07
CA GLY A 16 -9.25 1.07 -20.04
C GLY A 16 -9.04 2.05 -18.86
N PRO A 17 -8.24 1.65 -17.88
CA PRO A 17 -7.98 2.50 -16.72
C PRO A 17 -7.34 3.82 -17.11
N ARG A 18 -7.71 4.87 -16.39
CA ARG A 18 -7.17 6.22 -16.57
C ARG A 18 -6.84 6.84 -15.23
N VAL A 19 -5.68 7.51 -15.19
CA VAL A 19 -5.34 8.38 -14.05
C VAL A 19 -6.03 9.73 -14.28
N LYS A 20 -6.83 10.16 -13.31
CA LYS A 20 -7.49 11.48 -13.31
C LYS A 20 -6.99 12.27 -12.12
N ILE A 21 -6.22 13.30 -12.39
CA ILE A 21 -5.69 14.24 -11.39
C ILE A 21 -6.30 15.61 -11.63
N ASN A 22 -6.51 16.36 -10.57
CA ASN A 22 -6.94 17.76 -10.67
C ASN A 22 -5.89 18.55 -11.45
N ALA A 23 -6.33 19.18 -12.55
CA ALA A 23 -5.44 19.92 -13.46
C ALA A 23 -4.77 21.16 -12.82
N GLU A 24 -5.29 21.65 -11.69
CA GLU A 24 -4.73 22.80 -10.97
C GLU A 24 -3.51 22.42 -10.11
N VAL A 25 -3.30 21.11 -9.88
CA VAL A 25 -2.20 20.60 -9.06
C VAL A 25 -1.04 20.21 -9.96
N SER A 26 0.12 20.84 -9.74
CA SER A 26 1.36 20.39 -10.39
C SER A 26 1.76 19.03 -9.79
N THR A 27 2.17 18.10 -10.65
CA THR A 27 2.68 16.79 -10.26
C THR A 27 4.10 16.55 -10.78
N GLU A 28 4.75 17.58 -11.30
CA GLU A 28 6.12 17.51 -11.83
C GLU A 28 7.16 17.38 -10.71
N ASN A 29 8.26 16.74 -11.03
CA ASN A 29 9.42 16.54 -10.15
C ASN A 29 9.05 15.87 -8.81
N ALA A 30 8.15 14.92 -8.85
CA ALA A 30 7.66 14.25 -7.66
C ALA A 30 8.43 12.95 -7.33
N LEU A 31 8.55 12.67 -6.02
CA LEU A 31 8.71 11.33 -5.51
C LEU A 31 7.33 10.67 -5.42
N VAL A 32 7.15 9.53 -6.05
CA VAL A 32 5.90 8.75 -5.94
C VAL A 32 6.06 7.69 -4.86
N VAL A 33 5.19 7.68 -3.87
CA VAL A 33 5.07 6.62 -2.86
C VAL A 33 3.80 5.82 -3.17
N ALA A 34 3.94 4.52 -3.41
CA ALA A 34 2.84 3.62 -3.74
C ALA A 34 2.54 2.70 -2.55
N CYS A 35 1.33 2.80 -2.02
CA CYS A 35 0.83 2.05 -0.86
C CYS A 35 -0.41 1.27 -1.27
N PHE A 36 -0.24 0.06 -1.77
CA PHE A 36 -1.31 -0.88 -2.08
C PHE A 36 -1.41 -1.96 -1.00
N PRO A 37 -2.54 -2.69 -0.91
CA PRO A 37 -2.75 -3.66 0.15
C PRO A 37 -1.58 -4.63 0.34
N SER A 38 -1.12 -4.75 1.57
CA SER A 38 -0.01 -5.60 2.00
C SER A 38 -0.38 -6.41 3.24
N VAL A 39 0.48 -7.34 3.62
CA VAL A 39 0.34 -8.09 4.87
C VAL A 39 0.24 -7.13 6.06
N GLY A 40 -0.58 -7.46 7.05
CA GLY A 40 -0.76 -6.64 8.25
C GLY A 40 -1.27 -5.22 7.98
N MET A 41 -1.89 -4.96 6.81
CA MET A 41 -2.34 -3.62 6.39
C MET A 41 -1.25 -2.53 6.50
N VAL A 42 0.02 -2.91 6.57
CA VAL A 42 1.14 -2.01 6.82
C VAL A 42 1.17 -0.84 5.83
N SER A 43 0.99 -1.12 4.53
CA SER A 43 1.00 -0.07 3.51
C SER A 43 -0.14 0.94 3.72
N SER A 44 -1.31 0.50 4.18
CA SER A 44 -2.44 1.39 4.48
C SER A 44 -2.14 2.26 5.70
N VAL A 45 -1.58 1.68 6.78
CA VAL A 45 -1.17 2.43 7.98
C VAL A 45 -0.12 3.49 7.62
N VAL A 46 0.92 3.11 6.87
CA VAL A 46 1.94 4.05 6.39
C VAL A 46 1.33 5.16 5.52
N ALA A 47 0.40 4.81 4.62
CA ALA A 47 -0.24 5.78 3.75
C ALA A 47 -1.02 6.84 4.52
N HIS A 48 -1.89 6.43 5.45
CA HIS A 48 -2.66 7.36 6.28
C HIS A 48 -1.75 8.22 7.14
N PHE A 49 -0.73 7.62 7.74
CA PHE A 49 0.26 8.37 8.50
C PHE A 49 0.96 9.46 7.66
N LEU A 50 1.39 9.12 6.43
CA LEU A 50 2.01 10.09 5.52
C LEU A 50 1.04 11.18 5.08
N ILE A 51 -0.23 10.85 4.81
CA ILE A 51 -1.26 11.84 4.44
C ILE A 51 -1.43 12.87 5.55
N ASP A 52 -1.62 12.40 6.79
CA ASP A 52 -1.87 13.29 7.91
C ASP A 52 -0.62 14.08 8.31
N HIS A 53 0.55 13.42 8.37
CA HIS A 53 1.77 14.04 8.84
C HIS A 53 2.40 15.01 7.83
N LEU A 54 2.28 14.73 6.54
CA LEU A 54 2.78 15.59 5.48
C LEU A 54 1.70 16.54 4.93
N GLU A 55 0.51 16.55 5.54
CA GLU A 55 -0.63 17.37 5.12
C GLU A 55 -0.92 17.23 3.62
N LEU A 56 -0.93 15.96 3.13
CA LEU A 56 -1.16 15.68 1.72
C LEU A 56 -2.64 15.88 1.38
N GLU A 57 -2.91 16.61 0.31
CA GLU A 57 -4.26 16.86 -0.18
C GLU A 57 -4.67 15.85 -1.25
N PHE A 58 -5.95 15.45 -1.25
CA PHE A 58 -6.51 14.60 -2.31
C PHE A 58 -6.49 15.33 -3.64
N ILE A 59 -5.86 14.72 -4.64
CA ILE A 59 -5.70 15.31 -5.98
C ILE A 59 -6.39 14.50 -7.08
N GLY A 60 -6.91 13.31 -6.80
CA GLY A 60 -7.55 12.45 -7.80
C GLY A 60 -7.29 10.98 -7.58
N GLY A 61 -7.29 10.20 -8.67
CA GLY A 61 -7.06 8.75 -8.57
C GLY A 61 -7.15 8.03 -9.90
N VAL A 62 -7.23 6.70 -9.83
CA VAL A 62 -7.40 5.84 -11.00
C VAL A 62 -8.87 5.47 -11.15
N ILE A 63 -9.39 5.63 -12.35
CA ILE A 63 -10.77 5.30 -12.73
C ILE A 63 -10.73 4.14 -13.73
N ASP A 64 -11.47 3.07 -13.43
CA ASP A 64 -11.73 1.96 -14.35
C ASP A 64 -13.12 1.39 -14.04
N PRO A 65 -14.01 1.24 -15.04
CA PRO A 65 -15.35 0.71 -14.81
C PRO A 65 -15.38 -0.77 -14.36
N ARG A 66 -14.26 -1.47 -14.44
CA ARG A 66 -14.09 -2.84 -13.98
C ARG A 66 -13.69 -2.95 -12.50
N LEU A 67 -13.33 -1.83 -11.86
CA LEU A 67 -13.09 -1.79 -10.43
C LEU A 67 -14.41 -2.04 -9.68
N PRO A 68 -14.38 -2.62 -8.47
CA PRO A 68 -15.56 -2.80 -7.66
C PRO A 68 -16.36 -1.50 -7.48
N ALA A 69 -17.69 -1.60 -7.57
CA ALA A 69 -18.61 -0.46 -7.40
C ALA A 69 -18.71 -0.09 -5.91
N LEU A 70 -17.69 0.56 -5.40
CA LEU A 70 -17.61 1.02 -4.03
C LEU A 70 -16.94 2.39 -3.96
N THR A 71 -17.20 3.08 -2.89
CA THR A 71 -16.56 4.35 -2.54
C THR A 71 -16.17 4.32 -1.08
N LEU A 72 -15.06 4.95 -0.77
CA LEU A 72 -14.66 5.21 0.61
C LEU A 72 -15.23 6.57 1.01
N VAL A 73 -15.56 6.72 2.27
CA VAL A 73 -16.04 8.00 2.80
C VAL A 73 -15.06 8.47 3.87
N ASP A 74 -14.44 9.61 3.62
CA ASP A 74 -13.59 10.30 4.59
C ASP A 74 -14.18 11.68 4.89
N LYS A 75 -14.45 11.95 6.18
CA LYS A 75 -15.05 13.22 6.66
C LYS A 75 -16.28 13.65 5.85
N GLY A 76 -17.09 12.67 5.41
CA GLY A 76 -18.30 12.90 4.60
C GLY A 76 -18.06 13.08 3.11
N VAL A 77 -16.81 12.97 2.64
CA VAL A 77 -16.44 13.11 1.22
C VAL A 77 -16.29 11.72 0.60
N PRO A 78 -16.99 11.42 -0.51
CA PRO A 78 -16.81 10.15 -1.23
C PRO A 78 -15.50 10.17 -2.04
N LEU A 79 -14.69 9.13 -1.86
CA LEU A 79 -13.38 8.98 -2.50
C LEU A 79 -13.32 7.69 -3.33
N PRO A 80 -12.62 7.68 -4.48
CA PRO A 80 -12.46 6.49 -5.31
C PRO A 80 -11.58 5.44 -4.62
N PRO A 81 -11.68 4.15 -5.03
CA PRO A 81 -10.90 3.07 -4.43
C PRO A 81 -9.38 3.26 -4.55
N ILE A 82 -8.90 3.73 -5.70
CA ILE A 82 -7.48 4.04 -5.91
C ILE A 82 -7.32 5.54 -5.97
N ARG A 83 -6.60 6.08 -5.00
CA ARG A 83 -6.50 7.52 -4.74
C ARG A 83 -5.09 8.03 -4.90
N ALA A 84 -4.99 9.31 -5.24
CA ALA A 84 -3.76 10.07 -5.29
C ALA A 84 -3.86 11.28 -4.35
N TYR A 85 -2.82 11.47 -3.57
CA TYR A 85 -2.64 12.63 -2.71
C TYR A 85 -1.31 13.30 -3.05
N ALA A 86 -1.20 14.61 -2.90
CA ALA A 86 0.05 15.32 -3.12
C ALA A 86 0.27 16.42 -2.08
N GLY A 87 1.53 16.74 -1.86
CA GLY A 87 1.96 17.82 -0.98
C GLY A 87 3.40 18.22 -1.31
N LYS A 88 3.84 19.33 -0.71
CA LYS A 88 5.19 19.88 -0.90
C LYS A 88 6.04 19.75 0.36
N PRO A 89 6.25 18.54 0.89
CA PRO A 89 7.20 18.35 1.97
C PRO A 89 8.60 18.71 1.46
N LYS A 90 9.48 19.14 2.34
CA LYS A 90 10.89 19.37 2.00
C LYS A 90 11.54 18.02 1.68
N CYS A 91 11.74 17.75 0.42
CA CYS A 91 12.39 16.54 -0.08
C CYS A 91 13.89 16.80 -0.26
N THR A 92 14.75 15.86 0.11
CA THR A 92 16.22 15.97 -0.06
C THR A 92 16.71 15.20 -1.30
N ILE A 93 15.84 14.47 -1.99
CA ILE A 93 16.19 13.84 -3.25
C ILE A 93 16.41 14.95 -4.29
N GLU A 94 17.55 14.95 -4.94
CA GLU A 94 17.87 15.95 -5.96
C GLU A 94 16.79 16.00 -7.04
N GLY A 95 16.26 17.20 -7.27
CA GLY A 95 15.17 17.44 -8.23
C GLY A 95 13.78 17.07 -7.74
N CYS A 96 13.60 16.74 -6.45
CA CYS A 96 12.29 16.44 -5.87
C CYS A 96 11.70 17.69 -5.22
N ASP A 97 10.57 18.14 -5.76
CA ASP A 97 9.85 19.33 -5.28
C ASP A 97 8.59 18.96 -4.47
N GLN A 98 8.14 17.72 -4.57
CA GLN A 98 6.89 17.28 -3.96
C GLN A 98 6.81 15.76 -3.82
N VAL A 99 5.86 15.30 -3.01
CA VAL A 99 5.52 13.88 -2.85
C VAL A 99 4.12 13.64 -3.40
N ILE A 100 3.97 12.56 -4.16
CA ILE A 100 2.67 12.03 -4.59
C ILE A 100 2.51 10.66 -3.94
N LEU A 101 1.45 10.49 -3.18
CA LEU A 101 1.08 9.22 -2.59
C LEU A 101 -0.04 8.59 -3.41
N LEU A 102 0.19 7.39 -3.93
CA LEU A 102 -0.82 6.56 -4.58
C LEU A 102 -1.21 5.43 -3.64
N MET A 103 -2.49 5.29 -3.32
CA MET A 103 -2.94 4.28 -2.36
C MET A 103 -4.27 3.63 -2.72
N SER A 104 -4.48 2.46 -2.16
CA SER A 104 -5.76 1.78 -2.08
C SER A 104 -5.77 0.86 -0.85
N GLU A 105 -6.87 0.79 -0.12
CA GLU A 105 -7.09 -0.24 0.91
C GLU A 105 -7.69 -1.52 0.31
N LEU A 106 -8.12 -1.45 -0.93
CA LEU A 106 -8.74 -2.57 -1.62
C LEU A 106 -7.75 -3.33 -2.46
N VAL A 107 -7.83 -4.63 -2.40
CA VAL A 107 -7.07 -5.49 -3.28
C VAL A 107 -7.50 -5.23 -4.72
N VAL A 108 -6.56 -4.78 -5.55
CA VAL A 108 -6.78 -4.62 -6.98
C VAL A 108 -6.92 -6.01 -7.60
N PRO A 109 -8.00 -6.29 -8.36
CA PRO A 109 -8.15 -7.57 -9.03
C PRO A 109 -6.93 -7.88 -9.91
N GLU A 110 -6.37 -9.09 -9.79
CA GLU A 110 -5.15 -9.47 -10.54
C GLU A 110 -5.29 -9.25 -12.05
N ALA A 111 -6.47 -9.51 -12.60
CA ALA A 111 -6.76 -9.30 -14.01
C ALA A 111 -6.67 -7.83 -14.46
N LEU A 112 -6.74 -6.88 -13.51
CA LEU A 112 -6.66 -5.43 -13.79
C LEU A 112 -5.31 -4.83 -13.41
N ALA A 113 -4.50 -5.55 -12.64
CA ALA A 113 -3.25 -5.01 -12.07
C ALA A 113 -2.31 -4.45 -13.16
N HIS A 114 -2.13 -5.19 -14.25
CA HIS A 114 -1.27 -4.74 -15.35
C HIS A 114 -1.81 -3.51 -16.07
N ASP A 115 -3.12 -3.47 -16.35
CA ASP A 115 -3.75 -2.35 -17.04
C ASP A 115 -3.68 -1.07 -16.19
N ILE A 116 -3.96 -1.18 -14.89
CA ILE A 116 -3.90 -0.07 -13.94
C ILE A 116 -2.47 0.45 -13.83
N VAL A 117 -1.50 -0.44 -13.67
CA VAL A 117 -0.08 -0.08 -13.61
C VAL A 117 0.37 0.57 -14.90
N TRP A 118 -0.04 0.04 -16.06
CA TRP A 118 0.25 0.66 -17.34
C TRP A 118 -0.27 2.11 -17.39
N ALA A 119 -1.53 2.35 -17.00
CA ALA A 119 -2.11 3.69 -16.99
C ALA A 119 -1.35 4.65 -16.04
N MET A 120 -0.95 4.16 -14.86
CA MET A 120 -0.14 4.94 -13.91
C MET A 120 1.22 5.34 -14.51
N PHE A 121 1.91 4.41 -15.19
CA PHE A 121 3.20 4.69 -15.81
C PHE A 121 3.08 5.56 -17.07
N GLU A 122 2.00 5.45 -17.85
CA GLU A 122 1.77 6.37 -18.97
C GLU A 122 1.55 7.80 -18.46
N TRP A 123 0.73 7.97 -17.43
CA TRP A 123 0.56 9.27 -16.78
C TRP A 123 1.90 9.79 -16.22
N SER A 124 2.70 8.96 -15.56
CA SER A 124 3.97 9.39 -14.94
C SER A 124 5.02 9.91 -15.94
N LYS A 125 4.97 9.48 -17.21
CA LYS A 125 5.88 9.99 -18.26
C LYS A 125 5.74 11.49 -18.48
N GLU A 126 4.52 12.01 -18.34
CA GLU A 126 4.21 13.42 -18.55
C GLU A 126 4.63 14.29 -17.36
N GLN A 127 4.90 13.66 -16.19
CA GLN A 127 5.06 14.35 -14.91
C GLN A 127 6.50 14.49 -14.41
N LYS A 128 7.51 14.05 -15.19
CA LYS A 128 8.93 14.09 -14.78
C LYS A 128 9.15 13.52 -13.38
N ILE A 129 8.59 12.35 -13.09
CA ILE A 129 8.76 11.67 -11.81
C ILE A 129 10.25 11.40 -11.56
N VAL A 130 10.76 11.79 -10.40
CA VAL A 130 12.18 11.69 -10.04
C VAL A 130 12.54 10.28 -9.59
N ALA A 131 11.70 9.68 -8.74
CA ALA A 131 11.86 8.35 -8.21
C ALA A 131 10.51 7.78 -7.74
N GLY A 132 10.47 6.47 -7.52
CA GLY A 132 9.30 5.79 -6.94
C GLY A 132 9.70 4.86 -5.79
N VAL A 133 8.83 4.78 -4.79
CA VAL A 133 8.96 3.85 -3.68
C VAL A 133 7.64 3.08 -3.54
N VAL A 134 7.71 1.76 -3.52
CA VAL A 134 6.58 0.87 -3.20
C VAL A 134 6.74 0.44 -1.75
N ILE A 135 5.73 0.71 -0.96
CA ILE A 135 5.63 0.24 0.42
C ILE A 135 4.90 -1.09 0.42
N ASP A 136 5.52 -2.12 0.98
CA ASP A 136 4.96 -3.46 1.00
C ASP A 136 5.29 -4.19 2.31
N ALA A 137 4.69 -5.35 2.53
CA ALA A 137 4.98 -6.20 3.67
C ALA A 137 4.84 -7.68 3.30
N PHE A 138 5.59 -8.52 3.98
CA PHE A 138 5.53 -9.98 3.85
C PHE A 138 5.22 -10.62 5.20
N ALA A 139 4.60 -11.80 5.16
CA ALA A 139 4.26 -12.50 6.39
C ALA A 139 5.52 -12.97 7.12
N LYS A 140 5.51 -12.86 8.46
CA LYS A 140 6.56 -13.35 9.35
C LYS A 140 6.88 -14.81 9.03
N GLN A 141 8.16 -15.11 8.77
CA GLN A 141 8.62 -16.47 8.60
C GLN A 141 8.64 -17.17 9.97
N GLY A 142 8.13 -18.41 10.03
CA GLY A 142 8.11 -19.17 11.28
C GLY A 142 6.72 -19.50 11.80
N MET A 143 5.67 -19.24 11.03
CA MET A 143 4.34 -19.80 11.30
C MET A 143 4.42 -21.34 11.22
N LYS A 144 4.83 -21.98 12.30
CA LYS A 144 4.64 -23.41 12.48
C LYS A 144 3.22 -23.62 12.97
N GLY A 145 2.33 -24.06 12.07
CA GLY A 145 1.04 -24.58 12.49
C GLY A 145 1.25 -25.82 13.33
N ASN A 146 1.15 -25.71 14.63
CA ASN A 146 1.07 -26.86 15.52
C ASN A 146 -0.42 -27.20 15.69
N LEU A 147 -0.76 -28.49 15.48
CA LEU A 147 -2.07 -29.02 15.82
C LEU A 147 -2.05 -29.37 17.30
N ASN A 148 -2.63 -28.52 18.12
CA ASN A 148 -2.93 -28.87 19.52
C ASN A 148 -4.39 -29.39 19.55
N GLY A 149 -4.55 -30.71 19.45
CA GLY A 149 -5.86 -31.34 19.28
C GLY A 149 -6.42 -31.10 17.87
N ASN A 150 -7.64 -30.60 17.75
CA ASN A 150 -8.34 -30.33 16.49
C ASN A 150 -8.29 -28.86 16.04
N GLU A 151 -7.63 -27.99 16.80
CA GLU A 151 -7.53 -26.57 16.45
C GLU A 151 -6.08 -26.23 16.02
N PRO A 152 -5.91 -25.54 14.89
CA PRO A 152 -4.60 -25.04 14.48
C PRO A 152 -4.19 -23.89 15.41
N VAL A 153 -3.16 -24.12 16.21
CA VAL A 153 -2.48 -23.08 16.98
C VAL A 153 -1.25 -22.64 16.19
N VAL A 154 -1.15 -21.36 15.92
CA VAL A 154 0.01 -20.76 15.28
C VAL A 154 0.94 -20.23 16.37
N ASP A 155 2.06 -20.92 16.58
CA ASP A 155 3.12 -20.42 17.45
C ASP A 155 4.03 -19.50 16.63
N TYR A 156 4.22 -18.29 17.12
CA TYR A 156 5.22 -17.36 16.61
C TYR A 156 6.50 -17.53 17.46
N GLU A 157 7.57 -17.92 16.81
CA GLU A 157 8.89 -17.72 17.41
C GLU A 157 9.15 -16.21 17.38
N ASP A 158 9.22 -15.56 18.55
CA ASP A 158 9.68 -14.18 18.69
C ASP A 158 11.15 -14.11 18.23
N THR A 159 11.35 -13.79 16.98
CA THR A 159 12.66 -13.36 16.49
C THR A 159 12.87 -11.92 16.95
N GLU A 160 13.97 -11.67 17.64
CA GLU A 160 14.36 -10.31 18.02
C GLU A 160 14.55 -9.46 16.74
N GLY A 161 13.67 -8.47 16.55
CA GLY A 161 13.72 -7.53 15.44
C GLY A 161 12.66 -7.79 14.36
N ILE A 162 12.42 -6.76 13.55
CA ILE A 162 11.54 -6.79 12.38
C ILE A 162 12.43 -6.74 11.15
N ASP A 163 12.35 -7.76 10.29
CA ASP A 163 13.14 -7.81 9.07
C ASP A 163 12.63 -6.81 8.03
N VAL A 164 13.56 -6.02 7.50
CA VAL A 164 13.32 -5.11 6.38
C VAL A 164 14.17 -5.54 5.20
N VAL A 165 13.56 -5.63 4.02
CA VAL A 165 14.28 -5.95 2.78
C VAL A 165 13.87 -5.02 1.66
N GLY A 166 14.75 -4.83 0.68
CA GLY A 166 14.52 -3.95 -0.45
C GLY A 166 14.63 -4.65 -1.80
N ILE A 167 13.92 -4.10 -2.78
CA ILE A 167 14.02 -4.51 -4.20
C ILE A 167 14.24 -3.25 -5.03
N GLY A 168 15.31 -3.18 -5.82
CA GLY A 168 15.57 -2.06 -6.72
C GLY A 168 15.35 -2.41 -8.19
N ALA A 169 14.57 -1.63 -8.91
CA ALA A 169 14.25 -1.87 -10.31
C ALA A 169 15.47 -1.64 -11.25
N ASN A 170 16.40 -0.78 -10.85
CA ASN A 170 17.64 -0.51 -11.60
C ASN A 170 18.84 -0.42 -10.64
N ASP A 171 20.06 -0.18 -11.19
CA ASP A 171 21.28 -0.10 -10.39
C ASP A 171 21.25 1.08 -9.42
N LYS A 172 20.67 2.22 -9.82
CA LYS A 172 20.57 3.41 -8.99
C LYS A 172 19.69 3.17 -7.77
N SER A 173 18.53 2.53 -7.95
CA SER A 173 17.63 2.20 -6.85
C SER A 173 18.20 1.13 -5.91
N ARG A 174 18.95 0.14 -6.43
CA ARG A 174 19.65 -0.84 -5.59
C ARG A 174 20.75 -0.18 -4.76
N LYS A 175 21.56 0.68 -5.36
CA LYS A 175 22.61 1.42 -4.64
C LYS A 175 22.01 2.29 -3.53
N ARG A 176 20.88 2.95 -3.80
CA ARG A 176 20.18 3.75 -2.78
C ARG A 176 19.70 2.90 -1.59
N LEU A 177 19.17 1.70 -1.83
CA LEU A 177 18.81 0.76 -0.76
C LEU A 177 20.04 0.36 0.09
N GLU A 178 21.18 0.11 -0.55
CA GLU A 178 22.44 -0.16 0.15
C GLU A 178 22.90 1.02 1.00
N GLU A 179 22.82 2.26 0.48
CA GLU A 179 23.13 3.49 1.20
C GLU A 179 22.20 3.72 2.40
N MET A 180 20.96 3.25 2.33
CA MET A 180 19.98 3.27 3.42
C MET A 180 20.16 2.12 4.41
N ASN A 181 21.14 1.24 4.22
CA ASN A 181 21.33 0.00 4.98
C ASN A 181 20.13 -0.95 4.91
N VAL A 182 19.36 -0.93 3.83
CA VAL A 182 18.27 -1.88 3.57
C VAL A 182 18.81 -3.06 2.75
N PRO A 183 18.87 -4.28 3.31
CA PRO A 183 19.39 -5.45 2.61
C PRO A 183 18.52 -5.80 1.40
N LEU A 184 19.18 -6.18 0.29
CA LEU A 184 18.46 -6.56 -0.92
C LEU A 184 17.87 -7.96 -0.80
N LEU A 185 16.59 -8.11 -1.16
CA LEU A 185 15.96 -9.41 -1.32
C LEU A 185 16.65 -10.19 -2.45
N GLN A 186 17.36 -11.27 -2.11
CA GLN A 186 18.15 -12.02 -3.07
C GLN A 186 17.29 -12.91 -3.97
N GLN A 187 16.26 -13.54 -3.41
CA GLN A 187 15.33 -14.41 -4.14
C GLN A 187 13.95 -14.33 -3.49
N GLY A 188 12.91 -14.33 -4.30
CA GLY A 188 11.54 -14.28 -3.80
C GLY A 188 10.51 -14.16 -4.93
N VAL A 189 9.23 -14.23 -4.56
CA VAL A 189 8.10 -14.04 -5.45
C VAL A 189 7.21 -12.95 -4.88
N ILE A 190 7.11 -11.85 -5.58
CA ILE A 190 6.16 -10.77 -5.27
C ILE A 190 4.90 -11.00 -6.10
N LYS A 191 3.73 -10.65 -5.55
CA LYS A 191 2.42 -10.85 -6.18
C LYS A 191 1.63 -9.55 -6.25
N GLY A 192 0.55 -9.57 -7.03
CA GLY A 192 -0.41 -8.48 -7.13
C GLY A 192 0.12 -7.24 -7.83
N ILE A 193 -0.47 -6.09 -7.51
CA ILE A 193 -0.16 -4.82 -8.17
C ILE A 193 1.28 -4.37 -7.92
N ASN A 194 1.85 -4.63 -6.74
CA ASN A 194 3.23 -4.27 -6.40
C ASN A 194 4.24 -5.01 -7.30
N ALA A 195 3.99 -6.29 -7.62
CA ALA A 195 4.78 -7.04 -8.59
C ALA A 195 4.72 -6.41 -9.98
N SER A 196 3.52 -6.00 -10.41
CA SER A 196 3.34 -5.35 -11.71
C SER A 196 4.05 -3.99 -11.78
N ILE A 197 4.02 -3.21 -10.70
CA ILE A 197 4.76 -1.93 -10.60
C ILE A 197 6.26 -2.18 -10.72
N LEU A 198 6.82 -3.10 -9.94
CA LEU A 198 8.25 -3.44 -9.97
C LEU A 198 8.70 -3.95 -11.34
N GLY A 199 7.91 -4.86 -11.93
CA GLY A 199 8.19 -5.42 -13.26
C GLY A 199 8.19 -4.36 -14.36
N GLU A 200 7.20 -3.46 -14.36
CA GLU A 200 7.09 -2.38 -15.33
C GLU A 200 8.21 -1.34 -15.15
N ALA A 201 8.54 -0.97 -13.91
CA ALA A 201 9.66 -0.09 -13.61
C ALA A 201 10.99 -0.68 -14.09
N ARG A 202 11.23 -1.97 -13.86
CA ARG A 202 12.40 -2.69 -14.36
C ARG A 202 12.47 -2.67 -15.87
N ARG A 203 11.36 -2.95 -16.55
CA ARG A 203 11.26 -2.96 -18.01
C ARG A 203 11.57 -1.58 -18.63
N ARG A 204 11.17 -0.50 -17.93
CA ARG A 204 11.40 0.89 -18.38
C ARG A 204 12.73 1.48 -17.90
N GLY A 205 13.48 0.79 -17.04
CA GLY A 205 14.74 1.28 -16.47
C GLY A 205 14.57 2.44 -15.49
N LEU A 206 13.41 2.54 -14.83
CA LEU A 206 13.07 3.66 -13.95
C LEU A 206 13.72 3.51 -12.57
N ASP A 207 13.97 4.65 -11.91
CA ASP A 207 14.46 4.73 -10.54
C ASP A 207 13.30 4.46 -9.57
N LEU A 208 13.02 3.18 -9.36
CA LEU A 208 11.96 2.72 -8.46
C LEU A 208 12.48 1.61 -7.57
N MET A 209 12.12 1.64 -6.30
CA MET A 209 12.43 0.61 -5.33
C MET A 209 11.17 0.20 -4.55
N SER A 210 11.22 -0.99 -3.96
CA SER A 210 10.29 -1.39 -2.91
C SER A 210 11.04 -1.53 -1.60
N ILE A 211 10.44 -1.09 -0.52
CA ILE A 211 10.86 -1.37 0.86
C ILE A 211 9.77 -2.23 1.48
N MET A 212 10.16 -3.40 1.96
CA MET A 212 9.25 -4.41 2.47
C MET A 212 9.64 -4.75 3.90
N VAL A 213 8.64 -4.90 4.75
CA VAL A 213 8.82 -5.24 6.16
C VAL A 213 8.13 -6.56 6.49
N GLU A 214 8.70 -7.30 7.42
CA GLU A 214 8.02 -8.44 8.03
C GLU A 214 6.85 -7.94 8.89
N ALA A 215 5.66 -8.57 8.74
CA ALA A 215 4.45 -8.15 9.45
C ALA A 215 3.56 -9.32 9.85
N ASP A 216 2.76 -9.11 10.90
CA ASP A 216 1.74 -10.06 11.34
C ASP A 216 0.50 -9.97 10.42
N PRO A 217 0.09 -11.09 9.78
CA PRO A 217 -1.04 -11.08 8.87
C PRO A 217 -2.42 -11.05 9.57
N ARG A 218 -2.48 -11.19 10.89
CA ARG A 218 -3.75 -11.37 11.64
C ARG A 218 -4.47 -10.06 11.94
N PHE A 219 -3.73 -8.96 12.04
CA PHE A 219 -4.26 -7.63 12.40
C PHE A 219 -3.39 -6.52 11.79
N PRO A 220 -3.85 -5.26 11.80
CA PRO A 220 -3.03 -4.13 11.39
C PRO A 220 -1.76 -4.03 12.23
N ASP A 221 -0.59 -4.09 11.57
CA ASP A 221 0.71 -4.10 12.25
C ASP A 221 1.34 -2.71 12.23
N ALA A 222 1.04 -1.92 13.27
CA ALA A 222 1.56 -0.56 13.40
C ALA A 222 3.05 -0.54 13.78
N ARG A 223 3.61 -1.60 14.39
CA ARG A 223 5.06 -1.70 14.66
C ARG A 223 5.84 -1.88 13.36
N ALA A 224 5.37 -2.77 12.48
CA ALA A 224 5.95 -2.93 11.15
C ALA A 224 5.84 -1.62 10.34
N ALA A 225 4.71 -0.91 10.44
CA ALA A 225 4.54 0.40 9.82
C ALA A 225 5.53 1.44 10.38
N ALA A 226 5.75 1.49 11.69
CA ALA A 226 6.73 2.37 12.33
C ALA A 226 8.16 2.10 11.82
N THR A 227 8.54 0.83 11.68
CA THR A 227 9.82 0.42 11.11
C THR A 227 9.99 0.91 9.66
N LEU A 228 8.93 0.85 8.84
CA LEU A 228 8.96 1.41 7.48
C LEU A 228 9.10 2.93 7.48
N ILE A 229 8.40 3.64 8.37
CA ILE A 229 8.52 5.10 8.51
C ILE A 229 9.95 5.50 8.90
N GLU A 230 10.60 4.75 9.80
CA GLU A 230 11.99 4.97 10.16
C GLU A 230 12.92 4.81 8.94
N ASN A 231 12.70 3.78 8.12
CA ASN A 231 13.45 3.59 6.88
C ASN A 231 13.17 4.70 5.84
N LEU A 232 11.93 5.18 5.75
CA LEU A 232 11.59 6.32 4.89
C LEU A 232 12.26 7.62 5.33
N ASN A 233 12.55 7.81 6.62
CA ASN A 233 13.35 8.94 7.10
C ASN A 233 14.76 8.98 6.48
N ASN A 234 15.35 7.82 6.17
CA ASN A 234 16.63 7.76 5.45
C ASN A 234 16.50 8.25 4.00
N LEU A 235 15.32 8.08 3.40
CA LEU A 235 15.02 8.56 2.04
C LEU A 235 14.59 10.03 2.03
N LEU A 236 13.94 10.48 3.09
CA LEU A 236 13.37 11.81 3.24
C LEU A 236 13.88 12.49 4.54
N PRO A 237 15.19 12.60 4.76
CA PRO A 237 15.76 13.03 6.07
C PRO A 237 15.37 14.43 6.48
N SER A 238 14.92 15.28 5.56
CA SER A 238 14.44 16.63 5.88
C SER A 238 13.03 16.66 6.49
N ILE A 239 12.31 15.56 6.44
CA ILE A 239 10.91 15.49 6.92
C ILE A 239 10.86 15.05 8.37
N ASN A 240 11.82 14.22 8.82
CA ASN A 240 11.90 13.69 10.18
C ASN A 240 10.55 13.18 10.69
N LEU A 241 10.02 12.16 9.98
CA LEU A 241 8.75 11.54 10.31
C LEU A 241 8.80 10.89 11.70
N PRO A 242 7.97 11.29 12.68
CA PRO A 242 7.96 10.67 13.99
C PRO A 242 7.29 9.29 13.89
N HIS A 243 8.03 8.23 14.15
CA HIS A 243 7.47 6.86 14.16
C HIS A 243 6.88 6.46 15.52
N GLN A 244 7.23 7.18 16.59
CA GLN A 244 6.77 6.89 17.95
C GLN A 244 5.25 6.85 18.13
N PRO A 245 4.45 7.75 17.52
CA PRO A 245 2.99 7.69 17.61
C PRO A 245 2.40 6.37 17.08
N LEU A 246 3.00 5.78 16.04
CA LEU A 246 2.55 4.49 15.50
C LEU A 246 2.85 3.34 16.47
N ILE A 247 3.96 3.40 17.19
CA ILE A 247 4.29 2.41 18.22
C ILE A 247 3.28 2.50 19.37
N GLU A 248 2.99 3.72 19.84
CA GLU A 248 1.99 3.96 20.91
C GLU A 248 0.59 3.48 20.50
N GLU A 249 0.19 3.70 19.25
CA GLU A 249 -1.07 3.19 18.71
C GLU A 249 -1.08 1.65 18.63
N ALA A 250 0.03 1.03 18.21
CA ALA A 250 0.17 -0.43 18.20
C ALA A 250 0.03 -1.01 19.61
N GLU A 251 0.73 -0.46 20.59
CA GLU A 251 0.66 -0.88 21.99
C GLU A 251 -0.74 -0.76 22.57
N PHE A 252 -1.44 0.32 22.21
CA PHE A 252 -2.83 0.52 22.61
C PHE A 252 -3.77 -0.53 22.01
N LEU A 253 -3.65 -0.80 20.70
CA LEU A 253 -4.45 -1.82 20.01
C LEU A 253 -4.16 -3.24 20.54
N GLU A 254 -2.89 -3.58 20.74
CA GLU A 254 -2.48 -4.86 21.33
C GLU A 254 -3.09 -5.05 22.73
N SER A 255 -3.04 -4.01 23.57
CA SER A 255 -3.63 -4.04 24.90
C SER A 255 -5.15 -4.25 24.89
N GLN A 256 -5.86 -3.64 23.95
CA GLN A 256 -7.30 -3.84 23.78
C GLN A 256 -7.62 -5.26 23.30
N LEU A 257 -6.86 -5.79 22.35
CA LEU A 257 -7.02 -7.16 21.85
C LEU A 257 -6.78 -8.18 22.97
N GLN A 258 -5.73 -7.98 23.77
CA GLN A 258 -5.44 -8.84 24.92
C GLN A 258 -6.58 -8.81 25.92
N ALA A 259 -7.11 -7.63 26.26
CA ALA A 259 -8.23 -7.49 27.17
C ALA A 259 -9.52 -8.18 26.65
N MET A 260 -9.76 -8.12 25.32
CA MET A 260 -10.89 -8.83 24.69
C MET A 260 -10.72 -10.35 24.75
N MET A 261 -9.49 -10.85 24.50
CA MET A 261 -9.18 -12.28 24.58
C MET A 261 -9.31 -12.80 26.01
N ASP A 262 -8.80 -12.06 26.99
CA ASP A 262 -8.93 -12.39 28.42
C ASP A 262 -10.40 -12.36 28.88
N GLY A 263 -11.19 -11.37 28.40
CA GLY A 263 -12.62 -11.30 28.64
C GLY A 263 -13.42 -12.44 27.98
N ALA A 264 -13.01 -12.90 26.80
CA ALA A 264 -13.63 -14.04 26.13
C ALA A 264 -13.34 -15.38 26.84
N ASN A 265 -12.14 -15.54 27.40
CA ASN A 265 -11.78 -16.74 28.17
C ASN A 265 -12.55 -16.84 29.49
N ILE A 266 -12.99 -15.72 30.07
CA ILE A 266 -13.84 -15.71 31.27
C ILE A 266 -15.28 -16.10 30.97
N SER A 267 -15.76 -15.91 29.73
CA SER A 267 -17.15 -16.17 29.32
C SER A 267 -17.41 -17.61 28.82
N ASN A 268 -16.40 -18.47 28.73
CA ASN A 268 -16.58 -19.87 28.33
C ASN A 268 -17.23 -20.75 29.42
N ASP A 269 -17.53 -20.22 30.61
CA ASP A 269 -18.28 -20.90 31.67
C ASP A 269 -19.78 -20.52 31.70
N ALA A 270 -20.31 -19.78 30.74
CA ALA A 270 -21.73 -19.42 30.65
C ALA A 270 -22.42 -20.12 29.47
N PRO A 271 -23.68 -20.64 29.65
CA PRO A 271 -24.38 -21.35 28.57
C PRO A 271 -24.76 -20.40 27.43
N PRO A 272 -24.83 -20.92 26.17
CA PRO A 272 -25.03 -20.08 25.01
C PRO A 272 -26.35 -19.35 24.99
N SER A 273 -26.36 -18.03 25.08
CA SER A 273 -27.53 -17.22 24.80
C SER A 273 -27.60 -16.95 23.29
N ASN A 274 -28.66 -17.52 22.66
CA ASN A 274 -29.05 -17.18 21.30
C ASN A 274 -29.35 -15.66 21.19
N SER A 275 -28.55 -14.93 20.50
CA SER A 275 -28.98 -13.68 19.88
C SER A 275 -28.44 -13.59 18.44
N MET A 276 -29.35 -13.84 17.49
CA MET A 276 -29.15 -13.45 16.10
C MET A 276 -29.02 -11.94 16.04
N LEU A 277 -27.94 -11.44 15.48
CA LEU A 277 -27.83 -10.07 15.01
C LEU A 277 -27.71 -10.09 13.50
N TYR A 278 -28.78 -9.68 12.84
CA TYR A 278 -28.77 -9.23 11.45
C TYR A 278 -28.34 -7.76 11.45
N GLY A 279 -27.44 -7.40 10.51
CA GLY A 279 -27.07 -6.07 10.18
C GLY A 279 -26.22 -6.10 8.94
#